data_455bb338e9ba48876e855950c6d5b51a
#
_entry.id   455bb338e9ba48876e855950c6d5b51a
#
_cell.length_a   1.000
_cell.length_b   1.000
_cell.length_c   1.000
_cell.angle_alpha   90.00
_cell.angle_beta   90.00
_cell.angle_gamma   90.00
#
_symmetry.space_group_name_H-M   'P 1'
#
loop_
_entity.id
_entity.type
_entity.pdbx_description
1 polymer ?
#
loop_
_entity_poly.entity_id
_entity_poly.type
_entity_poly.pdbx_seq_one_letter_code
_entity_poly.pdbx_strand_id
1 'polypeptide(L)'
;LYLPNTYMPTDNGRELSERHMTRRDMGLPEDAFVFCCFNNNYKITSSEFDIWMRLLNKVEGSVLWLRQSNQWSELNIKKEAQRRKVDPERVVFAGSVPMAEHLARQRLADLFIDTFSFNAHTTAAEALWSGLPVVTKTGQGFAARVAGSLLNSVGLPELITKNEHDYE
;
A
#
# COMPACT_ATOMS: atom_id res chain seq x y z
N LEU A 1 -5.99 15.27 -23.72
CA LEU A 1 -5.17 16.23 -23.00
C LEU A 1 -3.98 15.50 -22.38
N TYR A 2 -2.76 15.95 -22.68
CA TYR A 2 -1.53 15.45 -22.06
C TYR A 2 -1.04 16.49 -21.07
N LEU A 3 -0.80 16.07 -19.81
CA LEU A 3 -0.18 16.89 -18.79
C LEU A 3 1.32 16.54 -18.71
N PRO A 4 2.21 17.48 -18.43
CA PRO A 4 3.66 17.26 -18.53
C PRO A 4 4.20 16.25 -17.52
N ASN A 5 3.57 16.11 -16.36
CA ASN A 5 4.03 15.23 -15.29
C ASN A 5 2.95 14.21 -14.92
N THR A 6 2.00 14.61 -14.07
CA THR A 6 0.87 13.78 -13.64
C THR A 6 -0.41 14.61 -13.61
N TYR A 7 -1.56 13.94 -13.68
CA TYR A 7 -2.85 14.63 -13.53
C TYR A 7 -3.19 14.94 -12.07
N MET A 8 -2.49 14.30 -11.11
CA MET A 8 -2.76 14.43 -9.69
C MET A 8 -2.16 15.73 -9.15
N PRO A 9 -2.97 16.73 -8.80
CA PRO A 9 -2.49 17.85 -8.01
C PRO A 9 -2.24 17.35 -6.58
N THR A 10 -1.05 17.57 -6.07
CA THR A 10 -0.69 17.24 -4.68
C THR A 10 -0.43 18.54 -3.95
N ASP A 11 -1.08 18.68 -2.79
CA ASP A 11 -0.82 19.78 -1.87
C ASP A 11 0.59 19.64 -1.29
N ASN A 12 1.47 20.58 -1.59
CA ASN A 12 2.85 20.62 -1.13
C ASN A 12 3.01 21.30 0.26
N GLY A 13 1.92 21.76 0.85
CA GLY A 13 1.87 22.28 2.22
C GLY A 13 1.46 21.26 3.27
N ARG A 14 1.35 19.98 2.91
CA ARG A 14 0.95 18.93 3.86
C ARG A 14 2.01 18.72 4.93
N GLU A 15 1.62 18.91 6.16
CA GLU A 15 2.47 18.66 7.32
C GLU A 15 2.40 17.20 7.74
N LEU A 16 3.54 16.66 8.16
CA LEU A 16 3.61 15.38 8.86
C LEU A 16 3.59 15.64 10.36
N SER A 17 2.87 14.82 11.10
CA SER A 17 2.84 14.93 12.57
C SER A 17 4.25 14.72 13.14
N GLU A 18 4.63 15.59 14.07
CA GLU A 18 5.87 15.45 14.86
C GLU A 18 5.73 14.39 15.98
N ARG A 19 4.52 13.86 16.19
CA ARG A 19 4.28 12.81 17.16
C ARG A 19 5.13 11.59 16.83
N HIS A 20 5.97 11.17 17.74
CA HIS A 20 6.71 9.93 17.62
C HIS A 20 5.74 8.74 17.73
N MET A 21 5.56 8.04 16.62
CA MET A 21 4.77 6.80 16.54
C MET A 21 5.71 5.63 16.32
N THR A 22 5.47 4.54 17.01
CA THR A 22 6.23 3.31 16.87
C THR A 22 5.41 2.23 16.15
N ARG A 23 6.08 1.20 15.64
CA ARG A 23 5.43 0.00 15.10
C ARG A 23 4.51 -0.63 16.13
N ARG A 24 4.96 -0.69 17.38
CA ARG A 24 4.19 -1.22 18.51
C ARG A 24 2.87 -0.48 18.74
N ASP A 25 2.86 0.85 18.61
CA ASP A 25 1.63 1.66 18.74
C ASP A 25 0.61 1.33 17.66
N MET A 26 1.09 0.84 16.51
CA MET A 26 0.26 0.45 15.36
C MET A 26 -0.05 -1.05 15.32
N GLY A 27 0.38 -1.83 16.33
CA GLY A 27 0.21 -3.28 16.37
C GLY A 27 1.09 -4.03 15.38
N LEU A 28 2.18 -3.42 14.93
CA LEU A 28 3.15 -4.01 14.01
C LEU A 28 4.33 -4.60 14.80
N PRO A 29 4.90 -5.74 14.35
CA PRO A 29 6.14 -6.24 14.92
C PRO A 29 7.31 -5.30 14.64
N GLU A 30 8.22 -5.14 15.61
CA GLU A 30 9.34 -4.19 15.49
C GLU A 30 10.32 -4.56 14.37
N ASP A 31 10.66 -5.86 14.23
CA ASP A 31 11.68 -6.35 13.30
C ASP A 31 11.10 -6.94 12.01
N ALA A 32 9.78 -6.83 11.79
CA ALA A 32 9.13 -7.38 10.62
C ALA A 32 9.35 -6.51 9.38
N PHE A 33 9.40 -7.13 8.20
CA PHE A 33 9.17 -6.39 6.95
C PHE A 33 7.67 -6.10 6.81
N VAL A 34 7.32 -4.83 6.70
CA VAL A 34 5.94 -4.35 6.67
C VAL A 34 5.54 -3.98 5.25
N PHE A 35 4.84 -4.88 4.57
CA PHE A 35 4.10 -4.54 3.36
C PHE A 35 2.87 -3.71 3.72
N CYS A 36 2.57 -2.67 2.96
CA CYS A 36 1.46 -1.77 3.24
C CYS A 36 0.59 -1.57 2.01
N CYS A 37 -0.74 -1.51 2.21
CA CYS A 37 -1.68 -1.03 1.20
C CYS A 37 -2.84 -0.29 1.87
N PHE A 38 -2.84 1.04 1.78
CA PHE A 38 -3.91 1.87 2.34
C PHE A 38 -5.02 2.21 1.34
N ASN A 39 -5.07 1.50 0.21
CA ASN A 39 -6.20 1.57 -0.70
C ASN A 39 -7.49 1.09 -0.02
N ASN A 40 -8.62 1.58 -0.50
CA ASN A 40 -9.91 1.04 -0.07
C ASN A 40 -10.00 -0.46 -0.41
N ASN A 41 -10.48 -1.27 0.53
CA ASN A 41 -10.49 -2.73 0.42
C ASN A 41 -11.28 -3.26 -0.79
N TYR A 42 -12.26 -2.48 -1.32
CA TYR A 42 -12.98 -2.85 -2.53
C TYR A 42 -12.12 -2.86 -3.81
N LYS A 43 -10.92 -2.25 -3.76
CA LYS A 43 -9.96 -2.29 -4.87
C LYS A 43 -9.14 -3.57 -4.90
N ILE A 44 -9.08 -4.29 -3.79
CA ILE A 44 -8.30 -5.52 -3.65
C ILE A 44 -9.05 -6.65 -4.35
N THR A 45 -8.47 -7.21 -5.40
CA THR A 45 -8.99 -8.38 -6.10
C THR A 45 -8.24 -9.65 -5.67
N SER A 46 -8.71 -10.82 -6.08
CA SER A 46 -8.02 -12.08 -5.78
C SER A 46 -6.62 -12.15 -6.41
N SER A 47 -6.42 -11.51 -7.55
CA SER A 47 -5.16 -11.55 -8.30
C SER A 47 -3.98 -10.99 -7.50
N GLU A 48 -4.06 -9.73 -7.07
CA GLU A 48 -3.02 -9.13 -6.24
C GLU A 48 -2.97 -9.75 -4.84
N PHE A 49 -4.12 -10.12 -4.28
CA PHE A 49 -4.15 -10.72 -2.94
C PHE A 49 -3.43 -12.08 -2.92
N ASP A 50 -3.55 -12.89 -3.98
CA ASP A 50 -2.83 -14.15 -4.13
C ASP A 50 -1.30 -13.91 -4.14
N ILE A 51 -0.82 -12.87 -4.82
CA ILE A 51 0.58 -12.47 -4.83
C ILE A 51 1.02 -12.01 -3.43
N TRP A 52 0.24 -11.15 -2.77
CA TRP A 52 0.57 -10.66 -1.43
C TRP A 52 0.69 -11.80 -0.42
N MET A 53 -0.16 -12.82 -0.51
CA MET A 53 -0.04 -14.01 0.34
C MET A 53 1.21 -14.84 0.02
N ARG A 54 1.61 -14.93 -1.26
CA ARG A 54 2.88 -15.56 -1.61
C ARG A 54 4.08 -14.78 -1.08
N LEU A 55 4.05 -13.44 -1.15
CA LEU A 55 5.07 -12.58 -0.56
C LEU A 55 5.19 -12.82 0.95
N LEU A 56 4.07 -12.83 1.68
CA LEU A 56 4.10 -13.14 3.11
C LEU A 56 4.67 -14.53 3.40
N ASN A 57 4.40 -15.53 2.57
CA ASN A 57 4.97 -16.88 2.74
C ASN A 57 6.47 -16.94 2.40
N LYS A 58 6.97 -16.10 1.48
CA LYS A 58 8.39 -16.03 1.09
C LYS A 58 9.23 -15.21 2.06
N VAL A 59 8.67 -14.12 2.58
CA VAL A 59 9.37 -13.22 3.51
C VAL A 59 8.94 -13.57 4.94
N GLU A 60 9.77 -14.33 5.60
CA GLU A 60 9.49 -14.81 6.97
C GLU A 60 9.31 -13.63 7.94
N GLY A 61 8.35 -13.74 8.84
CA GLY A 61 8.03 -12.71 9.83
C GLY A 61 7.37 -11.45 9.29
N SER A 62 7.24 -11.28 7.96
CA SER A 62 6.60 -10.11 7.37
C SER A 62 5.12 -10.02 7.69
N VAL A 63 4.58 -8.81 7.61
CA VAL A 63 3.15 -8.53 7.81
C VAL A 63 2.59 -7.69 6.67
N LEU A 64 1.27 -7.79 6.45
CA LEU A 64 0.53 -6.95 5.54
C LEU A 64 -0.31 -5.95 6.34
N TRP A 65 -0.03 -4.66 6.19
CA TRP A 65 -0.71 -3.58 6.88
C TRP A 65 -1.72 -2.91 5.96
N LEU A 66 -2.99 -3.13 6.23
CA LEU A 66 -4.11 -2.65 5.41
C LEU A 66 -4.88 -1.53 6.10
N ARG A 67 -5.56 -0.71 5.31
CA ARG A 67 -6.51 0.25 5.85
C ARG A 67 -7.70 -0.48 6.48
N GLN A 68 -8.02 -0.10 7.71
CA GLN A 68 -9.26 -0.54 8.36
C GLN A 68 -10.48 -0.03 7.59
N SER A 69 -11.48 -0.88 7.41
CA SER A 69 -12.73 -0.55 6.75
C SER A 69 -13.92 -0.83 7.69
N ASN A 70 -14.49 -2.02 7.57
CA ASN A 70 -15.54 -2.50 8.46
C ASN A 70 -15.22 -3.93 8.91
N GLN A 71 -15.83 -4.33 10.02
CA GLN A 71 -15.57 -5.63 10.65
C GLN A 71 -15.76 -6.83 9.69
N TRP A 72 -16.69 -6.74 8.75
CA TRP A 72 -16.96 -7.83 7.80
C TRP A 72 -15.86 -7.95 6.76
N SER A 73 -15.38 -6.83 6.26
CA SER A 73 -14.25 -6.80 5.33
C SER A 73 -12.98 -7.37 5.98
N GLU A 74 -12.67 -6.94 7.21
CA GLU A 74 -11.51 -7.43 7.96
C GLU A 74 -11.58 -8.93 8.21
N LEU A 75 -12.74 -9.41 8.67
CA LEU A 75 -12.98 -10.82 8.90
C LEU A 75 -12.82 -11.65 7.61
N ASN A 76 -13.34 -11.15 6.49
CA ASN A 76 -13.24 -11.85 5.21
C ASN A 76 -11.80 -11.86 4.67
N ILE A 77 -11.07 -10.75 4.77
CA ILE A 77 -9.66 -10.68 4.38
C ILE A 77 -8.82 -11.65 5.20
N LYS A 78 -9.01 -11.70 6.52
CA LYS A 78 -8.34 -12.68 7.40
C LYS A 78 -8.68 -14.13 7.03
N LYS A 79 -9.93 -14.43 6.71
CA LYS A 79 -10.34 -15.76 6.22
C LYS A 79 -9.68 -16.11 4.88
N GLU A 80 -9.58 -15.15 3.96
CA GLU A 80 -8.93 -15.36 2.67
C GLU A 80 -7.41 -15.56 2.83
N ALA A 81 -6.76 -14.90 3.80
CA ALA A 81 -5.36 -15.17 4.15
C ALA A 81 -5.19 -16.60 4.67
N GLN A 82 -6.04 -17.02 5.59
CA GLN A 82 -6.01 -18.39 6.14
C GLN A 82 -6.21 -19.47 5.05
N ARG A 83 -7.11 -19.24 4.09
CA ARG A 83 -7.30 -20.15 2.94
C ARG A 83 -6.03 -20.31 2.10
N ARG A 84 -5.17 -19.29 2.07
CA ARG A 84 -3.88 -19.26 1.38
C ARG A 84 -2.70 -19.66 2.27
N LYS A 85 -2.99 -20.26 3.44
CA LYS A 85 -2.01 -20.77 4.40
C LYS A 85 -1.12 -19.67 5.01
N VAL A 86 -1.64 -18.45 5.09
CA VAL A 86 -1.03 -17.34 5.83
C VAL A 86 -1.76 -17.19 7.16
N ASP A 87 -1.00 -17.02 8.24
CA ASP A 87 -1.57 -16.71 9.55
C ASP A 87 -2.37 -15.40 9.47
N PRO A 88 -3.69 -15.41 9.81
CA PRO A 88 -4.52 -14.22 9.79
C PRO A 88 -3.98 -13.05 10.64
N GLU A 89 -3.20 -13.33 11.68
CA GLU A 89 -2.62 -12.29 12.54
C GLU A 89 -1.47 -11.53 11.85
N ARG A 90 -0.95 -12.04 10.74
CA ARG A 90 -0.01 -11.32 9.87
C ARG A 90 -0.70 -10.28 8.97
N VAL A 91 -2.03 -10.20 8.99
CA VAL A 91 -2.80 -9.13 8.35
C VAL A 91 -3.27 -8.17 9.42
N VAL A 92 -2.61 -7.02 9.50
CA VAL A 92 -2.85 -5.96 10.48
C VAL A 92 -3.69 -4.85 9.86
N PHE A 93 -4.61 -4.26 10.61
CA PHE A 93 -5.47 -3.18 10.12
C PHE A 93 -5.19 -1.86 10.83
N ALA A 94 -4.98 -0.82 10.02
CA ALA A 94 -4.73 0.54 10.46
C ALA A 94 -6.04 1.30 10.64
N GLY A 95 -6.36 1.68 11.86
CA GLY A 95 -7.51 2.52 12.18
C GLY A 95 -7.41 3.93 11.58
N SER A 96 -8.52 4.66 11.61
CA SER A 96 -8.56 6.06 11.14
C SER A 96 -7.85 6.97 12.14
N VAL A 97 -7.01 7.86 11.62
CA VAL A 97 -6.28 8.90 12.37
C VAL A 97 -6.32 10.21 11.58
N PRO A 98 -6.02 11.38 12.21
CA PRO A 98 -5.87 12.64 11.48
C PRO A 98 -4.83 12.54 10.35
N MET A 99 -4.97 13.37 9.30
CA MET A 99 -4.15 13.29 8.07
C MET A 99 -2.65 13.42 8.37
N ALA A 100 -2.23 14.35 9.21
CA ALA A 100 -0.83 14.52 9.56
C ALA A 100 -0.23 13.27 10.23
N GLU A 101 -1.00 12.60 11.10
CA GLU A 101 -0.61 11.31 11.70
C GLU A 101 -0.66 10.18 10.68
N HIS A 102 -1.62 10.21 9.74
CA HIS A 102 -1.67 9.22 8.66
C HIS A 102 -0.43 9.29 7.76
N LEU A 103 0.02 10.47 7.41
CA LEU A 103 1.25 10.65 6.66
C LEU A 103 2.48 10.19 7.46
N ALA A 104 2.58 10.59 8.72
CA ALA A 104 3.72 10.22 9.56
C ALA A 104 3.84 8.70 9.80
N ARG A 105 2.71 8.01 10.05
CA ARG A 105 2.73 6.55 10.30
C ARG A 105 3.15 5.72 9.09
N GLN A 106 3.03 6.23 7.86
CA GLN A 106 3.47 5.49 6.66
C GLN A 106 4.97 5.19 6.67
N ARG A 107 5.77 5.96 7.41
CA ARG A 107 7.20 5.70 7.64
C ARG A 107 7.50 4.44 8.44
N LEU A 108 6.48 3.82 9.04
CA LEU A 108 6.60 2.56 9.78
C LEU A 108 6.53 1.34 8.85
N ALA A 109 6.06 1.52 7.62
CA ALA A 109 6.06 0.51 6.58
C ALA A 109 7.36 0.55 5.76
N ASP A 110 7.68 -0.57 5.11
CA ASP A 110 8.88 -0.73 4.30
C ASP A 110 8.57 -0.62 2.80
N LEU A 111 7.40 -1.09 2.36
CA LEU A 111 6.99 -1.05 0.95
C LEU A 111 5.46 -0.94 0.83
N PHE A 112 5.00 0.02 0.03
CA PHE A 112 3.60 0.07 -0.40
C PHE A 112 3.41 -0.80 -1.63
N ILE A 113 2.53 -1.79 -1.54
CA ILE A 113 2.16 -2.69 -2.63
C ILE A 113 0.80 -2.30 -3.20
N ASP A 114 0.76 -1.94 -4.48
CA ASP A 114 -0.41 -1.34 -5.10
C ASP A 114 -1.39 -2.36 -5.69
N THR A 115 -2.66 -1.98 -5.80
CA THR A 115 -3.74 -2.73 -6.45
C THR A 115 -3.70 -2.56 -7.98
N PHE A 116 -4.14 -3.58 -8.75
CA PHE A 116 -3.90 -3.66 -10.19
C PHE A 116 -4.95 -2.96 -11.06
N SER A 117 -6.21 -3.29 -10.85
CA SER A 117 -7.31 -2.79 -11.71
C SER A 117 -7.60 -1.30 -11.47
N PHE A 118 -7.39 -0.85 -10.26
CA PHE A 118 -7.51 0.53 -9.82
C PHE A 118 -6.35 0.86 -8.89
N ASN A 119 -5.32 1.48 -9.43
CA ASN A 119 -4.12 1.84 -8.66
C ASN A 119 -4.43 2.78 -7.48
N ALA A 120 -3.47 2.89 -6.61
CA ALA A 120 -3.39 3.97 -5.64
C ALA A 120 -3.23 5.31 -6.38
N HIS A 121 -4.08 6.26 -6.06
CA HIS A 121 -4.02 7.64 -6.55
C HIS A 121 -3.51 8.53 -5.42
N THR A 122 -4.43 9.10 -4.64
CA THR A 122 -4.09 9.90 -3.46
C THR A 122 -3.23 9.09 -2.47
N THR A 123 -3.54 7.82 -2.26
CA THR A 123 -2.79 6.96 -1.35
C THR A 123 -1.35 6.69 -1.80
N ALA A 124 -1.08 6.61 -3.12
CA ALA A 124 0.30 6.55 -3.62
C ALA A 124 1.03 7.88 -3.45
N ALA A 125 0.35 9.01 -3.75
CA ALA A 125 0.93 10.32 -3.52
C ALA A 125 1.27 10.55 -2.03
N GLU A 126 0.42 10.09 -1.12
CA GLU A 126 0.65 10.16 0.32
C GLU A 126 1.82 9.28 0.77
N ALA A 127 1.93 8.06 0.23
CA ALA A 127 3.04 7.16 0.50
C ALA A 127 4.38 7.79 0.05
N LEU A 128 4.46 8.25 -1.19
CA LEU A 128 5.64 8.90 -1.74
C LEU A 128 5.99 10.19 -1.00
N TRP A 129 4.99 11.01 -0.62
CA TRP A 129 5.20 12.21 0.20
C TRP A 129 5.81 11.90 1.56
N SER A 130 5.44 10.77 2.14
CA SER A 130 5.96 10.29 3.43
C SER A 130 7.32 9.59 3.33
N GLY A 131 7.84 9.38 2.11
CA GLY A 131 9.09 8.68 1.85
C GLY A 131 8.95 7.15 1.78
N LEU A 132 7.72 6.64 1.71
CA LEU A 132 7.47 5.21 1.56
C LEU A 132 7.51 4.83 0.06
N PRO A 133 8.38 3.90 -0.37
CA PRO A 133 8.41 3.43 -1.75
C PRO A 133 7.13 2.70 -2.13
N VAL A 134 6.71 2.85 -3.38
CA VAL A 134 5.49 2.24 -3.94
C VAL A 134 5.87 1.36 -5.12
N VAL A 135 5.52 0.09 -5.08
CA VAL A 135 5.57 -0.78 -6.27
C VAL A 135 4.18 -0.90 -6.89
N THR A 136 4.08 -0.75 -8.20
CA THR A 136 2.82 -0.84 -8.93
C THR A 136 2.94 -1.69 -10.19
N LYS A 137 1.84 -2.33 -10.58
CA LYS A 137 1.69 -2.96 -11.90
C LYS A 137 0.83 -2.05 -12.77
N THR A 138 1.39 -1.58 -13.89
CA THR A 138 0.64 -0.76 -14.84
C THR A 138 -0.34 -1.59 -15.65
N GLY A 139 -1.56 -1.09 -15.83
CA GLY A 139 -2.60 -1.69 -16.66
C GLY A 139 -2.96 -0.83 -17.88
N GLN A 140 -4.01 -1.20 -18.58
CA GLN A 140 -4.44 -0.49 -19.81
C GLN A 140 -5.35 0.70 -19.52
N GLY A 141 -6.23 0.58 -18.51
CA GLY A 141 -7.17 1.63 -18.14
C GLY A 141 -6.51 2.82 -17.45
N PHE A 142 -7.15 3.98 -17.49
CA PHE A 142 -6.67 5.20 -16.83
C PHE A 142 -6.36 4.94 -15.34
N ALA A 143 -7.32 4.36 -14.62
CA ALA A 143 -7.19 4.10 -13.18
C ALA A 143 -6.03 3.15 -12.82
N ALA A 144 -5.62 2.29 -13.74
CA ALA A 144 -4.53 1.33 -13.57
C ALA A 144 -3.16 1.86 -14.06
N ARG A 145 -3.02 3.17 -14.30
CA ARG A 145 -1.77 3.82 -14.74
C ARG A 145 -1.37 4.99 -13.86
N VAL A 146 -2.18 5.34 -12.88
CA VAL A 146 -1.97 6.56 -12.10
C VAL A 146 -0.75 6.46 -11.19
N ALA A 147 -0.58 5.35 -10.47
CA ALA A 147 0.61 5.17 -9.62
C ALA A 147 1.89 5.16 -10.45
N GLY A 148 1.88 4.52 -11.64
CA GLY A 148 3.01 4.60 -12.58
C GLY A 148 3.31 6.01 -13.05
N SER A 149 2.28 6.85 -13.28
CA SER A 149 2.47 8.27 -13.61
C SER A 149 3.13 9.04 -12.47
N LEU A 150 2.73 8.80 -11.23
CA LEU A 150 3.35 9.41 -10.04
C LEU A 150 4.80 8.99 -9.90
N LEU A 151 5.10 7.69 -10.03
CA LEU A 151 6.46 7.15 -9.94
C LEU A 151 7.38 7.75 -11.01
N ASN A 152 6.92 7.86 -12.26
CA ASN A 152 7.68 8.55 -13.30
C ASN A 152 7.96 10.02 -12.93
N SER A 153 6.97 10.71 -12.35
CA SER A 153 7.11 12.12 -11.98
C SER A 153 8.11 12.38 -10.86
N VAL A 154 8.33 11.39 -9.98
CA VAL A 154 9.32 11.48 -8.89
C VAL A 154 10.64 10.78 -9.21
N GLY A 155 10.81 10.26 -10.44
CA GLY A 155 12.06 9.67 -10.90
C GLY A 155 12.32 8.24 -10.42
N LEU A 156 11.28 7.46 -10.18
CA LEU A 156 11.34 6.05 -9.72
C LEU A 156 10.66 5.08 -10.72
N PRO A 157 11.02 5.12 -12.02
CA PRO A 157 10.39 4.27 -13.04
C PRO A 157 10.65 2.77 -12.82
N GLU A 158 11.69 2.38 -12.10
CA GLU A 158 12.07 1.01 -11.78
C GLU A 158 11.04 0.30 -10.88
N LEU A 159 10.20 1.06 -10.17
CA LEU A 159 9.11 0.54 -9.35
C LEU A 159 7.79 0.34 -10.12
N ILE A 160 7.83 0.56 -11.46
CA ILE A 160 6.69 0.34 -12.35
C ILE A 160 6.86 -0.99 -13.08
N THR A 161 6.07 -1.97 -12.70
CA THR A 161 6.10 -3.30 -13.33
C THR A 161 5.04 -3.42 -14.43
N LYS A 162 5.23 -4.36 -15.36
CA LYS A 162 4.33 -4.58 -16.50
C LYS A 162 3.51 -5.87 -16.38
N ASN A 163 3.94 -6.77 -15.54
CA ASN A 163 3.31 -8.06 -15.31
C ASN A 163 3.39 -8.46 -13.83
N GLU A 164 2.71 -9.53 -13.46
CA GLU A 164 2.61 -10.00 -12.09
C GLU A 164 3.90 -10.65 -11.58
N HIS A 165 4.68 -11.24 -12.48
CA HIS A 165 5.97 -11.85 -12.13
C HIS A 165 6.99 -10.80 -11.69
N ASP A 166 7.06 -9.67 -12.42
CA ASP A 166 7.98 -8.58 -12.08
C ASP A 166 7.53 -7.82 -10.85
N TYR A 167 6.21 -7.84 -10.57
CA TYR A 167 5.66 -7.21 -9.37
C TYR A 167 5.94 -8.02 -8.11
N GLU A 168 5.97 -9.36 -8.19
CA GLU A 168 6.28 -10.32 -7.12
C GLU A 168 7.79 -10.46 -6.92
#